data_4c75b6d56e0a3a35faac9da7d03ac6ea
#
_entry.id   4c75b6d56e0a3a35faac9da7d03ac6ea
#
_cell.length_a   1.000
_cell.length_b   1.000
_cell.length_c   1.000
_cell.angle_alpha   90.00
_cell.angle_beta   90.00
_cell.angle_gamma   90.00
#
_symmetry.space_group_name_H-M   'P 1'
#
loop_
_entity.id
_entity.type
_entity.pdbx_description
1 polymer ?
#
loop_
_entity_poly.entity_id
_entity_poly.type
_entity_poly.pdbx_seq_one_letter_code
_entity_poly.pdbx_strand_id
1 'polypeptide(L)'
;DAFHMERVERPIRHLIQCQPEEEIYECPNQKMPITLIRKKNGGKADSLNAGINAARYPWFICMDADSILQHDSLEKIVRPVLEDENVIAVGGSVRPANGVVIKKGHVIKYRLPRNIIARMQSLEYARSFLAARILLDKINANMIISGAFGLFEKKTVIAVGGYDNSTMGEDMELVVRLHEFSRMNRKPYKIDFAQ
;
A
#
# COMPACT_ATOMS: atom_id res chain seq x y z
N ASP A 1 18.00 3.44 -20.66
CA ASP A 1 17.09 2.63 -19.86
C ASP A 1 17.91 1.79 -18.88
N ALA A 2 17.81 2.11 -17.58
CA ALA A 2 18.62 1.48 -16.53
C ALA A 2 18.21 0.01 -16.24
N PHE A 3 17.04 -0.41 -16.70
CA PHE A 3 16.48 -1.73 -16.44
C PHE A 3 16.35 -2.62 -17.68
N HIS A 4 16.79 -2.16 -18.85
CA HIS A 4 16.67 -2.89 -20.13
C HIS A 4 15.26 -3.46 -20.35
N MET A 5 14.25 -2.62 -20.19
CA MET A 5 12.84 -3.00 -20.32
C MET A 5 12.45 -3.15 -21.78
N GLU A 6 11.76 -4.23 -22.10
CA GLU A 6 11.26 -4.55 -23.43
C GLU A 6 9.74 -4.36 -23.46
N ARG A 7 9.23 -3.82 -24.57
CA ARG A 7 7.78 -3.72 -24.78
C ARG A 7 7.21 -5.12 -25.02
N VAL A 8 6.13 -5.42 -24.30
CA VAL A 8 5.46 -6.71 -24.38
C VAL A 8 3.97 -6.53 -24.68
N GLU A 9 3.39 -7.47 -25.40
CA GLU A 9 1.94 -7.61 -25.55
C GLU A 9 1.44 -8.56 -24.46
N ARG A 10 1.02 -7.97 -23.33
CA ARG A 10 0.47 -8.72 -22.19
C ARG A 10 -0.97 -8.32 -21.96
N PRO A 11 -1.96 -9.20 -22.17
CA PRO A 11 -3.34 -8.91 -21.85
C PRO A 11 -3.50 -8.79 -20.33
N ILE A 12 -4.04 -7.65 -19.87
CA ILE A 12 -4.43 -7.44 -18.48
C ILE A 12 -5.94 -7.63 -18.37
N ARG A 13 -6.36 -8.47 -17.44
CA ARG A 13 -7.78 -8.67 -17.18
C ARG A 13 -8.29 -7.53 -16.30
N HIS A 14 -9.18 -6.70 -16.83
CA HIS A 14 -9.81 -5.60 -16.12
C HIS A 14 -10.90 -6.11 -15.17
N LEU A 15 -10.52 -6.41 -13.93
CA LEU A 15 -11.43 -6.81 -12.85
C LEU A 15 -11.97 -5.59 -12.09
N ILE A 16 -11.20 -4.50 -12.12
CA ILE A 16 -11.53 -3.20 -11.55
C ILE A 16 -11.43 -2.16 -12.67
N GLN A 17 -12.35 -1.20 -12.66
CA GLN A 17 -12.35 -0.12 -13.65
C GLN A 17 -11.08 0.75 -13.52
N CYS A 18 -10.41 0.99 -14.63
CA CYS A 18 -9.29 1.93 -14.77
C CYS A 18 -9.20 2.43 -16.20
N GLN A 19 -8.44 3.49 -16.44
CA GLN A 19 -8.13 3.96 -17.78
C GLN A 19 -7.31 2.92 -18.55
N PRO A 20 -7.50 2.80 -19.88
CA PRO A 20 -6.82 1.79 -20.67
C PRO A 20 -5.30 1.98 -20.67
N GLU A 21 -4.60 0.85 -20.74
CA GLU A 21 -3.16 0.79 -20.96
C GLU A 21 -2.82 1.19 -22.40
N GLU A 22 -1.77 1.96 -22.56
CA GLU A 22 -1.20 2.33 -23.86
C GLU A 22 -0.06 1.37 -24.23
N GLU A 23 0.82 1.09 -23.28
CA GLU A 23 2.00 0.27 -23.47
C GLU A 23 2.39 -0.45 -22.18
N ILE A 24 2.89 -1.67 -22.30
CA ILE A 24 3.42 -2.45 -21.19
C ILE A 24 4.86 -2.82 -21.50
N TYR A 25 5.74 -2.62 -20.51
CA TYR A 25 7.14 -2.99 -20.58
C TYR A 25 7.47 -3.95 -19.44
N GLU A 26 8.24 -4.99 -19.74
CA GLU A 26 8.71 -5.95 -18.74
C GLU A 26 10.24 -6.08 -18.82
N CYS A 27 10.86 -6.40 -17.69
CA CYS A 27 12.28 -6.72 -17.63
C CYS A 27 12.45 -8.24 -17.55
N PRO A 28 12.87 -8.92 -18.64
CA PRO A 28 12.88 -10.38 -18.70
C PRO A 28 13.99 -11.02 -17.86
N ASN A 29 15.07 -10.30 -17.59
CA ASN A 29 16.32 -10.86 -17.07
C ASN A 29 16.60 -10.60 -15.58
N GLN A 30 15.62 -10.17 -14.78
CA GLN A 30 15.83 -9.90 -13.36
C GLN A 30 15.22 -10.99 -12.45
N LYS A 31 15.88 -11.24 -11.31
CA LYS A 31 15.36 -12.14 -10.26
C LYS A 31 13.98 -11.74 -9.77
N MET A 32 13.65 -10.45 -9.81
CA MET A 32 12.33 -9.91 -9.56
C MET A 32 11.78 -9.28 -10.85
N PRO A 33 10.65 -9.75 -11.36
CA PRO A 33 10.05 -9.19 -12.57
C PRO A 33 9.56 -7.77 -12.29
N ILE A 34 9.97 -6.83 -13.14
CA ILE A 34 9.50 -5.44 -13.11
C ILE A 34 8.57 -5.28 -14.30
N THR A 35 7.36 -4.79 -14.06
CA THR A 35 6.40 -4.43 -15.12
C THR A 35 6.12 -2.93 -15.03
N LEU A 36 6.35 -2.20 -16.09
CA LEU A 36 5.96 -0.80 -16.24
C LEU A 36 4.72 -0.72 -17.11
N ILE A 37 3.65 -0.14 -16.59
CA ILE A 37 2.40 0.08 -17.32
C ILE A 37 2.28 1.56 -17.63
N ARG A 38 2.34 1.91 -18.89
CA ARG A 38 2.03 3.24 -19.40
C ARG A 38 0.56 3.29 -19.75
N LYS A 39 -0.17 4.22 -19.21
CA LYS A 39 -1.61 4.36 -19.40
C LYS A 39 -2.04 5.81 -19.45
N LYS A 40 -3.24 6.07 -19.93
CA LYS A 40 -3.86 7.39 -19.86
C LYS A 40 -3.99 7.83 -18.39
N ASN A 41 -3.71 9.10 -18.12
CA ASN A 41 -3.81 9.63 -16.76
C ASN A 41 -5.27 9.58 -16.28
N GLY A 42 -5.50 8.95 -15.15
CA GLY A 42 -6.77 8.85 -14.44
C GLY A 42 -6.63 9.14 -12.93
N GLY A 43 -5.47 9.65 -12.51
CA GLY A 43 -5.17 9.90 -11.09
C GLY A 43 -4.50 8.73 -10.38
N LYS A 44 -4.24 8.90 -9.07
CA LYS A 44 -3.55 7.93 -8.22
C LYS A 44 -4.36 6.64 -8.07
N ALA A 45 -5.62 6.75 -7.66
CA ALA A 45 -6.52 5.61 -7.44
C ALA A 45 -6.67 4.75 -8.70
N ASP A 46 -6.83 5.38 -9.87
CA ASP A 46 -6.89 4.71 -11.16
C ASP A 46 -5.59 3.95 -11.49
N SER A 47 -4.45 4.53 -11.16
CA SER A 47 -3.13 3.88 -11.36
C SER A 47 -2.94 2.68 -10.43
N LEU A 48 -3.43 2.77 -9.19
CA LEU A 48 -3.46 1.65 -8.26
C LEU A 48 -4.37 0.53 -8.77
N ASN A 49 -5.56 0.85 -9.30
CA ASN A 49 -6.48 -0.12 -9.89
C ASN A 49 -5.85 -0.86 -11.09
N ALA A 50 -5.14 -0.14 -11.97
CA ALA A 50 -4.40 -0.76 -13.06
C ALA A 50 -3.32 -1.73 -12.55
N GLY A 51 -2.59 -1.34 -11.50
CA GLY A 51 -1.61 -2.20 -10.84
C GLY A 51 -2.24 -3.45 -10.22
N ILE A 52 -3.40 -3.33 -9.57
CA ILE A 52 -4.14 -4.46 -9.00
C ILE A 52 -4.61 -5.42 -10.09
N ASN A 53 -5.12 -4.90 -11.21
CA ASN A 53 -5.50 -5.72 -12.37
C ASN A 53 -4.30 -6.51 -12.91
N ALA A 54 -3.14 -5.87 -12.99
CA ALA A 54 -1.90 -6.49 -13.50
C ALA A 54 -1.23 -7.45 -12.50
N ALA A 55 -1.49 -7.33 -11.21
CA ALA A 55 -0.89 -8.15 -10.16
C ALA A 55 -1.20 -9.64 -10.36
N ARG A 56 -0.19 -10.50 -10.18
CA ARG A 56 -0.30 -11.96 -10.43
C ARG A 56 -0.62 -12.76 -9.16
N TYR A 57 -0.31 -12.19 -7.98
CA TYR A 57 -0.40 -12.87 -6.70
C TYR A 57 -1.68 -12.52 -5.93
N PRO A 58 -2.09 -13.36 -4.97
CA PRO A 58 -3.30 -13.14 -4.17
C PRO A 58 -3.20 -11.94 -3.22
N TRP A 59 -1.99 -11.48 -2.93
CA TRP A 59 -1.70 -10.31 -2.11
C TRP A 59 -0.91 -9.29 -2.91
N PHE A 60 -1.15 -8.01 -2.64
CA PHE A 60 -0.38 -6.92 -3.23
C PHE A 60 -0.08 -5.84 -2.19
N ILE A 61 1.02 -5.14 -2.39
CA ILE A 61 1.41 -3.98 -1.58
C ILE A 61 1.23 -2.73 -2.42
N CYS A 62 0.52 -1.74 -1.87
CA CYS A 62 0.54 -0.38 -2.37
C CYS A 62 1.63 0.42 -1.65
N MET A 63 2.34 1.24 -2.41
CA MET A 63 3.37 2.12 -1.89
C MET A 63 3.45 3.40 -2.71
N ASP A 64 3.57 4.54 -2.05
CA ASP A 64 3.83 5.81 -2.73
C ASP A 64 5.24 5.82 -3.33
N ALA A 65 5.40 6.47 -4.48
CA ALA A 65 6.65 6.46 -5.25
C ALA A 65 7.83 7.15 -4.53
N ASP A 66 7.55 7.99 -3.54
CA ASP A 66 8.52 8.71 -2.70
C ASP A 66 8.75 8.05 -1.33
N SER A 67 8.15 6.88 -1.08
CA SER A 67 8.34 6.11 0.14
C SER A 67 9.63 5.30 0.10
N ILE A 68 10.30 5.19 1.26
CA ILE A 68 11.52 4.39 1.44
C ILE A 68 11.21 3.29 2.44
N LEU A 69 11.36 2.04 2.03
CA LEU A 69 11.19 0.88 2.91
C LEU A 69 12.43 0.64 3.76
N GLN A 70 12.24 0.32 5.03
CA GLN A 70 13.27 -0.30 5.86
C GLN A 70 13.52 -1.74 5.41
N HIS A 71 14.68 -2.26 5.73
CA HIS A 71 15.12 -3.59 5.28
C HIS A 71 14.16 -4.72 5.68
N ASP A 72 13.53 -4.61 6.85
CA ASP A 72 12.62 -5.60 7.45
C ASP A 72 11.13 -5.29 7.22
N SER A 73 10.80 -4.24 6.46
CA SER A 73 9.41 -3.77 6.29
C SER A 73 8.52 -4.83 5.65
N LEU A 74 9.02 -5.56 4.63
CA LEU A 74 8.26 -6.60 3.96
C LEU A 74 7.97 -7.79 4.88
N GLU A 75 8.94 -8.20 5.68
CA GLU A 75 8.77 -9.27 6.66
C GLU A 75 7.70 -8.89 7.70
N LYS A 76 7.79 -7.68 8.24
CA LYS A 76 6.85 -7.18 9.25
C LYS A 76 5.42 -7.09 8.74
N ILE A 77 5.22 -6.57 7.52
CA ILE A 77 3.85 -6.37 7.00
C ILE A 77 3.18 -7.68 6.60
N VAL A 78 3.95 -8.70 6.24
CA VAL A 78 3.41 -10.03 5.85
C VAL A 78 3.10 -10.89 7.08
N ARG A 79 3.79 -10.68 8.20
CA ARG A 79 3.66 -11.51 9.40
C ARG A 79 2.21 -11.68 9.89
N PRO A 80 1.37 -10.64 10.03
CA PRO A 80 -0.03 -10.81 10.46
C PRO A 80 -0.84 -11.74 9.56
N VAL A 81 -0.58 -11.71 8.25
CA VAL A 81 -1.25 -12.56 7.26
C VAL A 81 -0.85 -14.03 7.42
N LEU A 82 0.37 -14.31 7.86
CA LEU A 82 0.85 -15.67 8.10
C LEU A 82 0.36 -16.22 9.44
N GLU A 83 0.05 -15.35 10.40
CA GLU A 83 -0.39 -15.71 11.75
C GLU A 83 -1.92 -15.87 11.87
N ASP A 84 -2.71 -15.17 11.05
CA ASP A 84 -4.18 -15.18 11.09
C ASP A 84 -4.78 -15.15 9.67
N GLU A 85 -5.47 -16.22 9.31
CA GLU A 85 -6.14 -16.38 8.01
C GLU A 85 -7.32 -15.42 7.78
N ASN A 86 -7.82 -14.78 8.84
CA ASN A 86 -8.90 -13.79 8.74
C ASN A 86 -8.39 -12.40 8.36
N VAL A 87 -7.09 -12.17 8.36
CA VAL A 87 -6.52 -10.89 7.94
C VAL A 87 -6.79 -10.67 6.45
N ILE A 88 -7.37 -9.54 6.10
CA ILE A 88 -7.66 -9.15 4.70
C ILE A 88 -6.85 -7.91 4.25
N ALA A 89 -6.35 -7.13 5.20
CA ALA A 89 -5.48 -5.99 4.93
C ALA A 89 -4.59 -5.69 6.13
N VAL A 90 -3.39 -5.14 5.88
CA VAL A 90 -2.42 -4.75 6.91
C VAL A 90 -1.85 -3.38 6.58
N GLY A 91 -2.00 -2.43 7.50
CA GLY A 91 -1.34 -1.13 7.40
C GLY A 91 0.07 -1.16 7.95
N GLY A 92 1.03 -0.60 7.24
CA GLY A 92 2.39 -0.44 7.73
C GLY A 92 2.59 0.87 8.52
N SER A 93 3.59 0.89 9.39
CA SER A 93 3.99 2.10 10.12
C SER A 93 4.76 3.05 9.20
N VAL A 94 4.29 4.29 9.09
CA VAL A 94 4.91 5.35 8.29
C VAL A 94 5.52 6.40 9.21
N ARG A 95 6.74 6.84 8.90
CA ARG A 95 7.45 7.88 9.65
C ARG A 95 8.03 8.93 8.71
N PRO A 96 7.97 10.22 9.05
CA PRO A 96 8.64 11.26 8.28
C PRO A 96 10.16 11.04 8.23
N ALA A 97 10.74 11.15 7.05
CA ALA A 97 12.19 11.01 6.86
C ALA A 97 12.98 12.27 7.26
N ASN A 98 12.31 13.32 7.74
CA ASN A 98 12.93 14.57 8.14
C ASN A 98 13.90 14.37 9.31
N GLY A 99 15.20 14.64 9.08
CA GLY A 99 16.25 14.45 10.10
C GLY A 99 16.80 13.02 10.19
N VAL A 100 16.34 12.11 9.35
CA VAL A 100 16.85 10.75 9.24
C VAL A 100 18.07 10.72 8.33
N VAL A 101 19.12 10.03 8.73
CA VAL A 101 20.30 9.80 7.89
C VAL A 101 20.20 8.38 7.34
N ILE A 102 20.04 8.28 6.01
CA ILE A 102 19.95 7.01 5.29
C ILE A 102 21.24 6.81 4.49
N LYS A 103 21.86 5.64 4.62
CA LYS A 103 22.99 5.23 3.78
C LYS A 103 22.71 3.82 3.23
N LYS A 104 22.82 3.67 1.90
CA LYS A 104 22.61 2.40 1.19
C LYS A 104 21.32 1.68 1.59
N GLY A 105 20.22 2.42 1.73
CA GLY A 105 18.92 1.87 2.14
C GLY A 105 18.76 1.56 3.63
N HIS A 106 19.79 1.79 4.46
CA HIS A 106 19.71 1.58 5.90
C HIS A 106 19.62 2.91 6.65
N VAL A 107 18.72 2.97 7.63
CA VAL A 107 18.65 4.10 8.56
C VAL A 107 19.83 4.01 9.53
N ILE A 108 20.77 4.94 9.40
CA ILE A 108 21.97 4.98 10.25
C ILE A 108 21.73 5.78 11.51
N LYS A 109 20.93 6.85 11.43
CA LYS A 109 20.69 7.75 12.57
C LYS A 109 19.36 8.45 12.44
N TYR A 110 18.62 8.46 13.54
CA TYR A 110 17.45 9.31 13.73
C TYR A 110 17.87 10.60 14.44
N ARG A 111 17.49 11.74 13.89
CA ARG A 111 17.67 13.06 14.51
C ARG A 111 16.34 13.79 14.48
N LEU A 112 16.02 14.50 15.55
CA LEU A 112 14.90 15.42 15.51
C LEU A 112 15.21 16.54 14.50
N PRO A 113 14.28 16.90 13.63
CA PRO A 113 14.44 18.02 12.70
C PRO A 113 14.76 19.30 13.47
N ARG A 114 15.56 20.19 12.87
CA ARG A 114 15.82 21.52 13.46
C ARG A 114 14.61 22.45 13.37
N ASN A 115 13.81 22.29 12.31
CA ASN A 115 12.61 23.07 12.09
C ASN A 115 11.50 22.63 13.04
N ILE A 116 10.86 23.59 13.73
CA ILE A 116 9.81 23.32 14.73
C ILE A 116 8.56 22.69 14.10
N ILE A 117 8.18 23.09 12.88
CA ILE A 117 7.03 22.52 12.15
C ILE A 117 7.28 21.05 11.84
N ALA A 118 8.49 20.72 11.37
CA ALA A 118 8.87 19.33 11.10
C ALA A 118 8.92 18.47 12.37
N ARG A 119 9.24 19.06 13.54
CA ARG A 119 9.14 18.37 14.85
C ARG A 119 7.70 18.09 15.21
N MET A 120 6.81 19.06 15.05
CA MET A 120 5.38 18.88 15.29
C MET A 120 4.78 17.82 14.36
N GLN A 121 5.15 17.84 13.08
CA GLN A 121 4.76 16.79 12.13
C GLN A 121 5.23 15.40 12.57
N SER A 122 6.49 15.28 13.00
CA SER A 122 7.02 13.99 13.49
C SER A 122 6.27 13.49 14.73
N LEU A 123 5.88 14.39 15.63
CA LEU A 123 5.08 14.07 16.82
C LEU A 123 3.67 13.61 16.44
N GLU A 124 3.01 14.29 15.49
CA GLU A 124 1.69 13.92 14.98
C GLU A 124 1.70 12.54 14.32
N TYR A 125 2.71 12.24 13.50
CA TYR A 125 2.87 10.91 12.93
C TYR A 125 3.08 9.85 14.01
N ALA A 126 3.93 10.10 15.00
CA ALA A 126 4.14 9.17 16.11
C ALA A 126 2.85 8.93 16.89
N ARG A 127 2.08 9.97 17.18
CA ARG A 127 0.78 9.86 17.85
C ARG A 127 -0.22 9.04 17.03
N SER A 128 -0.36 9.36 15.74
CA SER A 128 -1.32 8.70 14.86
C SER A 128 -0.98 7.23 14.61
N PHE A 129 0.28 6.91 14.38
CA PHE A 129 0.69 5.56 14.02
C PHE A 129 0.99 4.66 15.23
N LEU A 130 1.49 5.19 16.34
CA LEU A 130 1.83 4.37 17.50
C LEU A 130 0.69 4.25 18.52
N ALA A 131 0.05 5.36 18.88
CA ALA A 131 -0.95 5.32 19.95
C ALA A 131 -2.35 4.96 19.45
N ALA A 132 -2.87 5.69 18.46
CA ALA A 132 -4.25 5.53 18.02
C ALA A 132 -4.48 4.18 17.31
N ARG A 133 -3.58 3.79 16.41
CA ARG A 133 -3.77 2.56 15.62
C ARG A 133 -3.63 1.28 16.42
N ILE A 134 -2.71 1.22 17.39
CA ILE A 134 -2.58 0.07 18.29
C ILE A 134 -3.86 -0.16 19.11
N LEU A 135 -4.50 0.93 19.56
CA LEU A 135 -5.75 0.82 20.28
C LEU A 135 -6.90 0.35 19.38
N LEU A 136 -7.02 0.92 18.19
CA LEU A 136 -8.05 0.57 17.21
C LEU A 136 -7.88 -0.85 16.67
N ASP A 137 -6.65 -1.33 16.58
CA ASP A 137 -6.34 -2.69 16.13
C ASP A 137 -6.96 -3.75 17.03
N LYS A 138 -6.90 -3.56 18.36
CA LYS A 138 -7.49 -4.48 19.34
C LYS A 138 -8.99 -4.72 19.17
N ILE A 139 -9.71 -3.78 18.58
CA ILE A 139 -11.17 -3.84 18.35
C ILE A 139 -11.53 -3.94 16.88
N ASN A 140 -10.54 -4.20 16.01
CA ASN A 140 -10.70 -4.23 14.56
C ASN A 140 -11.42 -2.99 13.99
N ALA A 141 -10.99 -1.81 14.44
CA ALA A 141 -11.57 -0.52 14.09
C ALA A 141 -10.59 0.41 13.36
N ASN A 142 -9.52 -0.12 12.77
CA ASN A 142 -8.63 0.65 11.91
C ASN A 142 -9.35 1.07 10.64
N MET A 143 -9.64 2.37 10.51
CA MET A 143 -10.42 2.94 9.40
C MET A 143 -9.55 3.43 8.25
N ILE A 144 -8.22 3.38 8.39
CA ILE A 144 -7.30 3.89 7.37
C ILE A 144 -6.01 3.06 7.32
N ILE A 145 -5.65 2.64 6.13
CA ILE A 145 -4.32 2.14 5.79
C ILE A 145 -3.69 3.19 4.89
N SER A 146 -2.52 3.70 5.29
CA SER A 146 -1.84 4.74 4.51
C SER A 146 -1.44 4.23 3.13
N GLY A 147 -1.70 4.98 2.08
CA GLY A 147 -1.24 4.69 0.72
C GLY A 147 0.28 4.65 0.57
N ALA A 148 1.01 5.16 1.57
CA ALA A 148 2.45 5.08 1.60
C ALA A 148 2.98 3.66 1.82
N PHE A 149 2.23 2.79 2.53
CA PHE A 149 2.61 1.39 2.75
C PHE A 149 1.44 0.56 3.30
N GLY A 150 0.81 -0.23 2.45
CA GLY A 150 -0.31 -1.10 2.80
C GLY A 150 -0.32 -2.42 2.04
N LEU A 151 -0.59 -3.53 2.73
CA LEU A 151 -0.76 -4.87 2.17
C LEU A 151 -2.24 -5.22 2.14
N PHE A 152 -2.73 -5.75 1.02
CA PHE A 152 -4.13 -6.06 0.81
C PHE A 152 -4.35 -7.41 0.13
N GLU A 153 -5.42 -8.09 0.53
CA GLU A 153 -5.90 -9.28 -0.17
C GLU A 153 -6.59 -8.89 -1.48
N LYS A 154 -6.03 -9.33 -2.61
CA LYS A 154 -6.48 -8.92 -3.94
C LYS A 154 -7.96 -9.24 -4.19
N LYS A 155 -8.42 -10.45 -3.81
CA LYS A 155 -9.81 -10.88 -4.07
C LYS A 155 -10.82 -9.99 -3.35
N THR A 156 -10.53 -9.57 -2.12
CA THR A 156 -11.43 -8.73 -1.32
C THR A 156 -11.47 -7.31 -1.86
N VAL A 157 -10.31 -6.75 -2.27
CA VAL A 157 -10.26 -5.43 -2.90
C VAL A 157 -11.00 -5.42 -4.25
N ILE A 158 -10.88 -6.47 -5.06
CA ILE A 158 -11.65 -6.60 -6.30
C ILE A 158 -13.16 -6.68 -6.00
N ALA A 159 -13.57 -7.44 -4.98
CA ALA A 159 -14.98 -7.60 -4.63
C ALA A 159 -15.67 -6.29 -4.20
N VAL A 160 -14.89 -5.34 -3.64
CA VAL A 160 -15.40 -3.99 -3.30
C VAL A 160 -15.22 -2.98 -4.43
N GLY A 161 -14.67 -3.36 -5.58
CA GLY A 161 -14.52 -2.50 -6.76
C GLY A 161 -13.22 -1.69 -6.83
N GLY A 162 -12.23 -1.96 -5.97
CA GLY A 162 -10.94 -1.27 -5.96
C GLY A 162 -10.97 0.12 -5.34
N TYR A 163 -10.01 0.96 -5.69
CA TYR A 163 -9.92 2.36 -5.24
C TYR A 163 -10.90 3.25 -6.01
N ASP A 164 -11.54 4.20 -5.32
CA ASP A 164 -12.45 5.18 -5.91
C ASP A 164 -11.71 6.48 -6.27
N ASN A 165 -11.81 6.86 -7.55
CA ASN A 165 -11.22 8.10 -8.08
C ASN A 165 -12.00 9.37 -7.71
N SER A 166 -13.23 9.24 -7.22
CA SER A 166 -14.10 10.38 -6.94
C SER A 166 -13.84 11.01 -5.57
N THR A 167 -13.07 10.35 -4.71
CA THR A 167 -12.80 10.78 -3.33
C THR A 167 -11.41 11.35 -3.16
N MET A 168 -11.25 12.34 -2.28
CA MET A 168 -9.94 12.87 -1.87
C MET A 168 -9.22 12.02 -0.82
N GLY A 169 -9.90 11.00 -0.27
CA GLY A 169 -9.40 10.10 0.77
C GLY A 169 -9.56 8.64 0.35
N GLU A 170 -9.04 8.28 -0.82
CA GLU A 170 -9.15 6.97 -1.44
C GLU A 170 -8.70 5.83 -0.51
N ASP A 171 -7.69 6.10 0.33
CA ASP A 171 -7.13 5.12 1.26
C ASP A 171 -8.11 4.77 2.39
N MET A 172 -8.74 5.79 2.98
CA MET A 172 -9.73 5.59 4.04
C MET A 172 -11.04 5.02 3.47
N GLU A 173 -11.46 5.50 2.32
CA GLU A 173 -12.68 5.09 1.64
C GLU A 173 -12.63 3.58 1.32
N LEU A 174 -11.51 3.09 0.77
CA LEU A 174 -11.32 1.66 0.51
C LEU A 174 -11.43 0.84 1.80
N VAL A 175 -10.78 1.26 2.89
CA VAL A 175 -10.80 0.52 4.15
C VAL A 175 -12.22 0.46 4.74
N VAL A 176 -12.98 1.55 4.65
CA VAL A 176 -14.39 1.58 5.09
C VAL A 176 -15.23 0.58 4.30
N ARG A 177 -15.10 0.53 2.96
CA ARG A 177 -15.79 -0.46 2.12
C ARG A 177 -15.35 -1.90 2.41
N LEU A 178 -14.09 -2.14 2.74
CA LEU A 178 -13.63 -3.46 3.17
C LEU A 178 -14.32 -3.89 4.47
N HIS A 179 -14.47 -2.99 5.45
CA HIS A 179 -15.22 -3.24 6.68
C HIS A 179 -16.70 -3.52 6.40
N GLU A 180 -17.36 -2.68 5.59
CA GLU A 180 -18.76 -2.82 5.23
C GLU A 180 -19.01 -4.16 4.53
N PHE A 181 -18.27 -4.44 3.46
CA PHE A 181 -18.37 -5.69 2.70
C PHE A 181 -18.19 -6.92 3.58
N SER A 182 -17.19 -6.93 4.45
CA SER A 182 -16.91 -8.07 5.31
C SER A 182 -18.00 -8.30 6.35
N ARG A 183 -18.52 -7.22 6.94
CA ARG A 183 -19.65 -7.29 7.91
C ARG A 183 -20.95 -7.76 7.23
N MET A 184 -21.26 -7.26 6.04
CA MET A 184 -22.43 -7.68 5.28
C MET A 184 -22.39 -9.18 4.92
N ASN A 185 -21.22 -9.69 4.58
CA ASN A 185 -21.03 -11.09 4.25
C ASN A 185 -20.90 -12.00 5.48
N ARG A 186 -20.94 -11.46 6.71
CA ARG A 186 -20.84 -12.18 7.98
C ARG A 186 -19.64 -13.14 8.06
N LYS A 187 -18.55 -12.82 7.36
CA LYS A 187 -17.30 -13.57 7.44
C LYS A 187 -16.40 -13.00 8.52
N PRO A 188 -15.69 -13.82 9.27
CA PRO A 188 -14.61 -13.33 10.11
C PRO A 188 -13.60 -12.57 9.26
N TYR A 189 -13.16 -11.42 9.72
CA TYR A 189 -12.14 -10.63 9.04
C TYR A 189 -11.38 -9.75 10.04
N LYS A 190 -10.15 -9.43 9.69
CA LYS A 190 -9.31 -8.50 10.45
C LYS A 190 -8.59 -7.55 9.51
N ILE A 191 -8.56 -6.28 9.88
CA ILE A 191 -7.69 -5.26 9.28
C ILE A 191 -6.64 -4.90 10.33
N ASP A 192 -5.42 -5.37 10.12
CA ASP A 192 -4.33 -5.34 11.08
C ASP A 192 -3.38 -4.17 10.85
N PHE A 193 -2.47 -3.96 11.81
CA PHE A 193 -1.45 -2.93 11.74
C PHE A 193 -0.08 -3.47 12.14
N ALA A 194 0.86 -3.52 11.19
CA ALA A 194 2.23 -3.97 11.41
C ALA A 194 3.10 -2.88 12.07
N GLN A 195 3.86 -3.26 13.11
CA GLN A 195 4.75 -2.40 13.90
C GLN A 195 6.22 -2.60 13.52
#